data_e794d09363e53e121c9760d1d0b774ff
#
_entry.id   e794d09363e53e121c9760d1d0b774ff
#
_cell.length_a   1.000
_cell.length_b   1.000
_cell.length_c   1.000
_cell.angle_alpha   90.00
_cell.angle_beta   90.00
_cell.angle_gamma   90.00
#
_symmetry.space_group_name_H-M   'P 1'
#
loop_
_entity.id
_entity.type
_entity.pdbx_description
1 polymer ?
#
loop_
_entity_poly.entity_id
_entity_poly.type
_entity_poly.pdbx_seq_one_letter_code
_entity_poly.pdbx_strand_id
1 'polypeptide(L)'
;MLELEPPRHTRLRGLVLRAFTSRRIRELSPEITQLCHEFLTAAPIASGKLTEPFDLIAQFGNKLPVIVIARLLGVPDNMAAQLLAWSNAMVAMYQARRDTEIETRAVCAAQDFVAFMRGYIKARRSQPQDDLITHLIAAEENGEKLSIDELITTCILLLNAGHEATVHSLGNGVKVLLESETPRTALAPNA
;
A
#
# COMPACT_ATOMS: atom_id res chain seq x y z
N MET A 1 -0.63 -15.54 4.51
CA MET A 1 -1.60 -15.33 5.63
C MET A 1 -3.04 -15.57 5.17
N LEU A 2 -3.45 -15.14 3.97
CA LEU A 2 -4.83 -15.29 3.47
C LEU A 2 -5.31 -16.75 3.37
N GLU A 3 -4.43 -17.68 3.03
CA GLU A 3 -4.75 -19.10 2.81
C GLU A 3 -4.33 -20.00 3.99
N LEU A 4 -4.10 -19.41 5.16
CA LEU A 4 -3.68 -20.14 6.34
C LEU A 4 -4.85 -20.32 7.30
N GLU A 5 -4.91 -21.51 7.92
CA GLU A 5 -5.86 -21.86 8.98
C GLU A 5 -5.21 -21.81 10.36
N PRO A 6 -6.01 -21.73 11.44
CA PRO A 6 -5.50 -21.93 12.80
C PRO A 6 -4.78 -23.29 12.95
N PRO A 7 -3.73 -23.37 13.79
CA PRO A 7 -3.21 -22.31 14.67
C PRO A 7 -2.25 -21.34 13.99
N ARG A 8 -1.75 -21.65 12.79
CA ARG A 8 -0.71 -20.87 12.09
C ARG A 8 -1.19 -19.47 11.72
N HIS A 9 -2.41 -19.35 11.22
CA HIS A 9 -3.03 -18.04 10.94
C HIS A 9 -3.10 -17.18 12.19
N THR A 10 -3.59 -17.73 13.30
CA THR A 10 -3.77 -17.00 14.55
C THR A 10 -2.45 -16.45 15.07
N ARG A 11 -1.38 -17.25 15.04
CA ARG A 11 -0.04 -16.85 15.42
C ARG A 11 0.47 -15.68 14.57
N LEU A 12 0.47 -15.83 13.25
CA LEU A 12 0.96 -14.79 12.34
C LEU A 12 0.17 -13.49 12.47
N ARG A 13 -1.15 -13.60 12.54
CA ARG A 13 -2.02 -12.42 12.69
C ARG A 13 -1.76 -11.70 14.01
N GLY A 14 -1.57 -12.44 15.12
CA GLY A 14 -1.23 -11.88 16.43
C GLY A 14 0.07 -11.06 16.37
N LEU A 15 1.13 -11.61 15.78
CA LEU A 15 2.41 -10.93 15.62
C LEU A 15 2.28 -9.65 14.78
N VAL A 16 1.56 -9.70 13.66
CA VAL A 16 1.36 -8.54 12.79
C VAL A 16 0.54 -7.45 13.47
N LEU A 17 -0.53 -7.81 14.20
CA LEU A 17 -1.37 -6.85 14.91
C LEU A 17 -0.62 -6.09 16.00
N ARG A 18 0.42 -6.66 16.61
CA ARG A 18 1.27 -5.96 17.59
C ARG A 18 2.07 -4.81 16.96
N ALA A 19 2.50 -4.98 15.71
CA ALA A 19 3.22 -3.94 14.97
C ALA A 19 2.26 -2.94 14.27
N PHE A 20 1.10 -3.43 13.82
CA PHE A 20 0.12 -2.65 13.04
C PHE A 20 -1.00 -2.10 13.95
N THR A 21 -0.69 -1.05 14.71
CA THR A 21 -1.59 -0.50 15.72
C THR A 21 -2.45 0.65 15.19
N SER A 22 -3.65 0.85 15.77
CA SER A 22 -4.53 1.97 15.44
C SER A 22 -3.88 3.35 15.69
N ARG A 23 -2.94 3.43 16.63
CA ARG A 23 -2.15 4.65 16.88
C ARG A 23 -1.29 4.99 15.68
N ARG A 24 -0.53 4.03 15.18
CA ARG A 24 0.38 4.21 14.02
C ARG A 24 -0.39 4.62 12.76
N ILE A 25 -1.58 4.03 12.55
CA ILE A 25 -2.45 4.42 11.43
C ILE A 25 -2.92 5.86 11.55
N ARG A 26 -3.28 6.32 12.76
CA ARG A 26 -3.68 7.73 12.96
C ARG A 26 -2.52 8.70 12.76
N GLU A 27 -1.30 8.30 13.09
CA GLU A 27 -0.09 9.11 12.89
C GLU A 27 0.22 9.37 11.41
N LEU A 28 -0.27 8.53 10.49
CA LEU A 28 -0.15 8.75 9.04
C LEU A 28 -1.12 9.82 8.49
N SER A 29 -2.17 10.18 9.22
CA SER A 29 -3.21 11.08 8.71
C SER A 29 -2.68 12.44 8.21
N PRO A 30 -1.80 13.15 8.94
CA PRO A 30 -1.22 14.42 8.46
C PRO A 30 -0.40 14.24 7.17
N GLU A 31 0.38 13.15 7.08
CA GLU A 31 1.19 12.87 5.89
C GLU A 31 0.32 12.55 4.68
N ILE A 32 -0.74 11.76 4.87
CA ILE A 32 -1.71 11.46 3.81
C ILE A 32 -2.37 12.74 3.31
N THR A 33 -2.78 13.63 4.24
CA THR A 33 -3.36 14.92 3.88
C THR A 33 -2.40 15.76 3.06
N GLN A 34 -1.14 15.83 3.47
CA GLN A 34 -0.10 16.56 2.73
C GLN A 34 0.10 15.99 1.33
N LEU A 35 0.24 14.67 1.18
CA LEU A 35 0.37 14.00 -0.12
C LEU A 35 -0.84 14.29 -1.03
N CYS A 36 -2.05 14.26 -0.48
CA CYS A 36 -3.25 14.61 -1.24
C CYS A 36 -3.17 16.04 -1.78
N HIS A 37 -2.77 17.00 -0.95
CA HIS A 37 -2.59 18.39 -1.38
C HIS A 37 -1.51 18.51 -2.46
N GLU A 38 -0.37 17.88 -2.29
CA GLU A 38 0.74 17.90 -3.26
C GLU A 38 0.28 17.38 -4.63
N PHE A 39 -0.41 16.24 -4.68
CA PHE A 39 -0.88 15.66 -5.93
C PHE A 39 -1.99 16.46 -6.59
N LEU A 40 -2.91 17.03 -5.81
CA LEU A 40 -3.98 17.87 -6.34
C LEU A 40 -3.46 19.24 -6.80
N THR A 41 -2.43 19.80 -6.13
CA THR A 41 -1.78 21.04 -6.57
C THR A 41 -1.07 20.86 -7.91
N ALA A 42 -0.60 19.66 -8.23
CA ALA A 42 0.01 19.34 -9.52
C ALA A 42 -1.02 19.16 -10.66
N ALA A 43 -2.34 19.15 -10.35
CA ALA A 43 -3.37 19.09 -11.38
C ALA A 43 -3.38 20.39 -12.23
N PRO A 44 -3.71 20.28 -13.55
CA PRO A 44 -3.73 21.43 -14.45
C PRO A 44 -4.96 22.31 -14.19
N ILE A 45 -4.91 23.09 -13.12
CA ILE A 45 -6.00 23.97 -12.68
C ILE A 45 -5.58 25.43 -12.88
N ALA A 46 -6.38 26.19 -13.63
CA ALA A 46 -6.27 27.63 -13.73
C ALA A 46 -7.60 28.30 -13.37
N SER A 47 -7.54 29.31 -12.51
CA SER A 47 -8.74 30.06 -12.07
C SER A 47 -9.86 29.15 -11.50
N GLY A 48 -9.49 28.09 -10.79
CA GLY A 48 -10.42 27.13 -10.18
C GLY A 48 -11.09 26.16 -11.17
N LYS A 49 -10.63 26.08 -12.43
CA LYS A 49 -11.12 25.15 -13.43
C LYS A 49 -9.99 24.32 -14.00
N LEU A 50 -10.25 23.05 -14.29
CA LEU A 50 -9.33 22.22 -15.06
C LEU A 50 -9.16 22.80 -16.46
N THR A 51 -7.90 22.98 -16.89
CA THR A 51 -7.56 23.46 -18.23
C THR A 51 -7.48 22.37 -19.26
N GLU A 52 -7.32 21.13 -18.79
CA GLU A 52 -7.25 19.92 -19.60
C GLU A 52 -7.75 18.70 -18.79
N PRO A 53 -8.11 17.58 -19.43
CA PRO A 53 -8.52 16.36 -18.73
C PRO A 53 -7.43 15.90 -17.75
N PHE A 54 -7.84 15.59 -16.50
CA PHE A 54 -6.97 15.08 -15.45
C PHE A 54 -7.26 13.61 -15.21
N ASP A 55 -6.29 12.74 -15.50
CA ASP A 55 -6.41 11.32 -15.18
C ASP A 55 -6.20 11.12 -13.68
N LEU A 56 -7.32 11.09 -12.94
CA LEU A 56 -7.34 10.91 -11.49
C LEU A 56 -6.69 9.59 -11.06
N ILE A 57 -6.88 8.52 -11.82
CA ILE A 57 -6.34 7.21 -11.46
C ILE A 57 -4.83 7.18 -11.63
N ALA A 58 -4.32 7.62 -12.78
CA ALA A 58 -2.89 7.59 -13.06
C ALA A 58 -2.12 8.58 -12.19
N GLN A 59 -2.67 9.77 -11.97
CA GLN A 59 -1.94 10.87 -11.36
C GLN A 59 -2.11 10.97 -9.84
N PHE A 60 -3.20 10.45 -9.31
CA PHE A 60 -3.52 10.49 -7.89
C PHE A 60 -3.74 9.08 -7.30
N GLY A 61 -4.72 8.34 -7.84
CA GLY A 61 -5.17 7.07 -7.27
C GLY A 61 -4.07 6.02 -7.16
N ASN A 62 -3.25 5.84 -8.19
CA ASN A 62 -2.15 4.87 -8.20
C ASN A 62 -0.97 5.29 -7.30
N LYS A 63 -0.71 6.59 -7.20
CA LYS A 63 0.47 7.10 -6.48
C LYS A 63 0.26 7.12 -4.97
N LEU A 64 -0.90 7.62 -4.52
CA LEU A 64 -1.17 7.86 -3.10
C LEU A 64 -1.03 6.59 -2.25
N PRO A 65 -1.73 5.49 -2.54
CA PRO A 65 -1.66 4.31 -1.67
C PRO A 65 -0.27 3.68 -1.62
N VAL A 66 0.44 3.62 -2.76
CA VAL A 66 1.76 2.99 -2.81
C VAL A 66 2.81 3.79 -2.05
N ILE A 67 2.76 5.13 -2.08
CA ILE A 67 3.66 5.97 -1.29
C ILE A 67 3.34 5.84 0.20
N VAL A 68 2.07 5.85 0.58
CA VAL A 68 1.66 5.63 1.98
C VAL A 68 2.17 4.28 2.50
N ILE A 69 2.04 3.21 1.70
CA ILE A 69 2.56 1.89 2.08
C ILE A 69 4.09 1.89 2.14
N ALA A 70 4.78 2.53 1.19
CA ALA A 70 6.24 2.66 1.22
C ALA A 70 6.70 3.34 2.52
N ARG A 71 6.11 4.47 2.88
CA ARG A 71 6.42 5.20 4.13
C ARG A 71 6.09 4.37 5.37
N LEU A 72 4.93 3.71 5.39
CA LEU A 72 4.55 2.82 6.49
C LEU A 72 5.57 1.71 6.71
N LEU A 73 6.04 1.08 5.63
CA LEU A 73 7.08 0.05 5.66
C LEU A 73 8.47 0.62 5.97
N GLY A 74 8.67 1.94 5.84
CA GLY A 74 9.96 2.60 5.95
C GLY A 74 10.81 2.49 4.68
N VAL A 75 10.21 2.14 3.56
CA VAL A 75 10.86 2.10 2.24
C VAL A 75 10.89 3.51 1.64
N PRO A 76 12.01 3.95 1.03
CA PRO A 76 12.10 5.29 0.44
C PRO A 76 11.06 5.54 -0.67
N ASP A 77 10.54 6.76 -0.76
CA ASP A 77 9.51 7.16 -1.74
C ASP A 77 9.93 6.93 -3.20
N ASN A 78 11.22 7.01 -3.51
CA ASN A 78 11.73 6.74 -4.86
C ASN A 78 11.56 5.29 -5.30
N MET A 79 11.26 4.37 -4.37
CA MET A 79 10.90 2.98 -4.67
C MET A 79 9.41 2.80 -4.98
N ALA A 80 8.58 3.83 -4.83
CA ALA A 80 7.12 3.72 -5.00
C ALA A 80 6.74 3.21 -6.40
N ALA A 81 7.39 3.70 -7.45
CA ALA A 81 7.15 3.25 -8.81
C ALA A 81 7.48 1.75 -8.99
N GLN A 82 8.57 1.29 -8.38
CA GLN A 82 8.97 -0.12 -8.43
C GLN A 82 8.05 -1.01 -7.60
N LEU A 83 7.64 -0.54 -6.41
CA LEU A 83 6.64 -1.25 -5.58
C LEU A 83 5.31 -1.39 -6.33
N LEU A 84 4.87 -0.33 -7.00
CA LEU A 84 3.67 -0.35 -7.85
C LEU A 84 3.79 -1.37 -8.98
N ALA A 85 4.92 -1.39 -9.68
CA ALA A 85 5.16 -2.33 -10.78
C ALA A 85 5.13 -3.79 -10.28
N TRP A 86 5.78 -4.10 -9.16
CA TRP A 86 5.74 -5.43 -8.55
C TRP A 86 4.33 -5.81 -8.09
N SER A 87 3.63 -4.89 -7.42
CA SER A 87 2.25 -5.13 -6.97
C SER A 87 1.33 -5.46 -8.15
N ASN A 88 1.33 -4.64 -9.20
CA ASN A 88 0.50 -4.86 -10.39
C ASN A 88 0.80 -6.21 -11.07
N ALA A 89 2.08 -6.58 -11.18
CA ALA A 89 2.45 -7.87 -11.76
C ALA A 89 1.98 -9.06 -10.91
N MET A 90 2.13 -8.98 -9.57
CA MET A 90 1.68 -10.05 -8.67
C MET A 90 0.14 -10.16 -8.62
N VAL A 91 -0.55 -9.03 -8.59
CA VAL A 91 -2.03 -8.99 -8.51
C VAL A 91 -2.68 -9.46 -9.82
N ALA A 92 -2.01 -9.32 -10.96
CA ALA A 92 -2.49 -9.87 -12.22
C ALA A 92 -2.78 -11.38 -12.16
N MET A 93 -2.17 -12.10 -11.20
CA MET A 93 -2.46 -13.52 -10.94
C MET A 93 -3.87 -13.79 -10.42
N TYR A 94 -4.58 -12.79 -9.91
CA TYR A 94 -5.98 -12.95 -9.46
C TYR A 94 -7.00 -12.79 -10.59
N GLN A 95 -6.57 -12.46 -11.81
CA GLN A 95 -7.44 -12.34 -12.97
C GLN A 95 -7.93 -13.72 -13.42
N ALA A 96 -9.18 -13.78 -13.93
CA ALA A 96 -9.79 -15.03 -14.39
C ALA A 96 -9.11 -15.61 -15.65
N ARG A 97 -8.54 -14.75 -16.49
CA ARG A 97 -7.82 -15.14 -17.72
C ARG A 97 -6.33 -14.88 -17.50
N ARG A 98 -5.61 -15.93 -17.16
CA ARG A 98 -4.14 -15.92 -16.99
C ARG A 98 -3.52 -16.68 -18.15
N ASP A 99 -2.39 -16.16 -18.60
CA ASP A 99 -1.50 -16.84 -19.54
C ASP A 99 -0.10 -17.02 -18.91
N THR A 100 0.76 -17.75 -19.60
CA THR A 100 2.12 -18.04 -19.13
C THR A 100 2.96 -16.76 -19.00
N GLU A 101 2.66 -15.72 -19.78
CA GLU A 101 3.39 -14.45 -19.69
C GLU A 101 3.05 -13.71 -18.39
N ILE A 102 1.76 -13.65 -18.03
CA ILE A 102 1.30 -13.07 -16.75
C ILE A 102 1.92 -13.82 -15.57
N GLU A 103 1.91 -15.18 -15.63
CA GLU A 103 2.49 -16.01 -14.58
C GLU A 103 4.00 -15.76 -14.44
N THR A 104 4.73 -15.72 -15.55
CA THR A 104 6.17 -15.47 -15.55
C THR A 104 6.50 -14.09 -14.97
N ARG A 105 5.78 -13.05 -15.38
CA ARG A 105 5.96 -11.69 -14.86
C ARG A 105 5.67 -11.61 -13.36
N ALA A 106 4.63 -12.28 -12.89
CA ALA A 106 4.27 -12.29 -11.47
C ALA A 106 5.35 -13.01 -10.63
N VAL A 107 5.87 -14.13 -11.12
CA VAL A 107 6.98 -14.87 -10.45
C VAL A 107 8.23 -14.01 -10.38
N CYS A 108 8.64 -13.38 -11.48
CA CYS A 108 9.80 -12.49 -11.50
C CYS A 108 9.60 -11.32 -10.52
N ALA A 109 8.44 -10.66 -10.55
CA ALA A 109 8.14 -9.56 -9.64
C ALA A 109 8.18 -9.98 -8.16
N ALA A 110 7.66 -11.17 -7.84
CA ALA A 110 7.72 -11.71 -6.48
C ALA A 110 9.17 -12.01 -6.06
N GLN A 111 9.97 -12.58 -6.93
CA GLN A 111 11.40 -12.87 -6.67
C GLN A 111 12.20 -11.58 -6.44
N ASP A 112 12.01 -10.57 -7.27
CA ASP A 112 12.67 -9.27 -7.14
C ASP A 112 12.27 -8.57 -5.85
N PHE A 113 10.97 -8.56 -5.51
CA PHE A 113 10.49 -8.03 -4.25
C PHE A 113 11.10 -8.76 -3.05
N VAL A 114 11.15 -10.09 -3.08
CA VAL A 114 11.77 -10.91 -2.02
C VAL A 114 13.26 -10.56 -1.86
N ALA A 115 13.99 -10.44 -2.97
CA ALA A 115 15.42 -10.09 -2.95
C ALA A 115 15.64 -8.70 -2.34
N PHE A 116 14.85 -7.70 -2.77
CA PHE A 116 14.87 -6.35 -2.23
C PHE A 116 14.57 -6.35 -0.72
N MET A 117 13.49 -6.99 -0.29
CA MET A 117 13.08 -7.01 1.11
C MET A 117 14.07 -7.74 2.02
N ARG A 118 14.73 -8.80 1.55
CA ARG A 118 15.79 -9.47 2.32
C ARG A 118 16.94 -8.51 2.65
N GLY A 119 17.39 -7.74 1.66
CA GLY A 119 18.40 -6.71 1.87
C GLY A 119 17.94 -5.63 2.83
N TYR A 120 16.70 -5.17 2.67
CA TYR A 120 16.11 -4.12 3.48
C TYR A 120 15.93 -4.54 4.95
N ILE A 121 15.40 -5.73 5.19
CA ILE A 121 15.24 -6.31 6.53
C ILE A 121 16.61 -6.48 7.22
N LYS A 122 17.63 -6.92 6.48
CA LYS A 122 18.99 -7.04 7.01
C LYS A 122 19.53 -5.68 7.47
N ALA A 123 19.34 -4.63 6.67
CA ALA A 123 19.72 -3.27 7.02
C ALA A 123 18.98 -2.76 8.26
N ARG A 124 17.66 -3.00 8.36
CA ARG A 124 16.84 -2.61 9.51
C ARG A 124 17.19 -3.35 10.80
N ARG A 125 17.65 -4.60 10.73
CA ARG A 125 18.18 -5.32 11.90
C ARG A 125 19.44 -4.67 12.47
N SER A 126 20.28 -4.12 11.60
CA SER A 126 21.52 -3.44 12.00
C SER A 126 21.29 -1.98 12.41
N GLN A 127 20.32 -1.33 11.78
CA GLN A 127 19.97 0.08 12.00
C GLN A 127 18.44 0.23 12.10
N PRO A 128 17.85 -0.08 13.28
CA PRO A 128 16.40 0.07 13.50
C PRO A 128 15.96 1.52 13.29
N GLN A 129 14.74 1.70 12.74
CA GLN A 129 14.09 2.99 12.58
C GLN A 129 12.65 2.91 13.09
N ASP A 130 11.96 4.05 13.14
CA ASP A 130 10.55 4.07 13.51
C ASP A 130 9.65 3.76 12.30
N ASP A 131 9.75 2.53 11.81
CA ASP A 131 8.97 2.02 10.69
C ASP A 131 8.35 0.65 11.00
N LEU A 132 7.37 0.25 10.18
CA LEU A 132 6.65 -1.01 10.40
C LEU A 132 7.56 -2.23 10.28
N ILE A 133 8.54 -2.22 9.38
CA ILE A 133 9.50 -3.32 9.22
C ILE A 133 10.28 -3.53 10.51
N THR A 134 10.79 -2.47 11.13
CA THR A 134 11.49 -2.54 12.41
C THR A 134 10.60 -3.12 13.51
N HIS A 135 9.33 -2.68 13.57
CA HIS A 135 8.38 -3.20 14.56
C HIS A 135 7.99 -4.66 14.30
N LEU A 136 7.84 -5.07 13.03
CA LEU A 136 7.60 -6.48 12.69
C LEU A 136 8.79 -7.37 13.02
N ILE A 137 10.03 -6.88 12.85
CA ILE A 137 11.25 -7.59 13.27
C ILE A 137 11.28 -7.78 14.79
N ALA A 138 10.83 -6.79 15.54
CA ALA A 138 10.83 -6.79 16.99
C ALA A 138 9.62 -7.51 17.60
N ALA A 139 8.53 -7.71 16.81
CA ALA A 139 7.31 -8.34 17.29
C ALA A 139 7.56 -9.76 17.81
N GLU A 140 7.14 -10.00 19.04
CA GLU A 140 7.26 -11.29 19.71
C GLU A 140 5.97 -11.61 20.47
N GLU A 141 5.56 -12.87 20.39
CA GLU A 141 4.42 -13.38 21.13
C GLU A 141 4.74 -14.79 21.65
N ASN A 142 4.69 -14.98 22.98
CA ASN A 142 4.99 -16.26 23.63
C ASN A 142 6.38 -16.85 23.27
N GLY A 143 7.39 -15.98 23.08
CA GLY A 143 8.73 -16.39 22.66
C GLY A 143 8.88 -16.62 21.15
N GLU A 144 7.81 -16.47 20.37
CA GLU A 144 7.84 -16.64 18.93
C GLU A 144 7.95 -15.30 18.19
N LYS A 145 8.72 -15.30 17.10
CA LYS A 145 8.89 -14.17 16.18
C LYS A 145 8.54 -14.56 14.75
N LEU A 146 8.34 -13.56 13.91
CA LEU A 146 8.23 -13.80 12.47
C LEU A 146 9.56 -14.30 11.91
N SER A 147 9.52 -15.38 11.13
CA SER A 147 10.65 -15.73 10.28
C SER A 147 10.84 -14.68 9.20
N ILE A 148 12.01 -14.67 8.55
CA ILE A 148 12.28 -13.70 7.48
C ILE A 148 11.28 -13.85 6.31
N ASP A 149 10.89 -15.07 5.98
CA ASP A 149 9.93 -15.34 4.90
C ASP A 149 8.51 -14.95 5.30
N GLU A 150 8.10 -15.17 6.56
CA GLU A 150 6.82 -14.70 7.06
C GLU A 150 6.73 -13.17 7.10
N LEU A 151 7.83 -12.50 7.42
CA LEU A 151 7.91 -11.05 7.40
C LEU A 151 7.79 -10.52 5.96
N ILE A 152 8.55 -11.07 5.01
CA ILE A 152 8.49 -10.69 3.60
C ILE A 152 7.10 -10.93 3.01
N THR A 153 6.50 -12.10 3.25
CA THR A 153 5.14 -12.39 2.75
C THR A 153 4.09 -11.50 3.38
N THR A 154 4.31 -11.04 4.61
CA THR A 154 3.47 -10.01 5.25
C THR A 154 3.61 -8.67 4.52
N CYS A 155 4.82 -8.25 4.16
CA CYS A 155 5.02 -7.02 3.38
C CYS A 155 4.39 -7.09 1.99
N ILE A 156 4.49 -8.24 1.30
CA ILE A 156 3.78 -8.48 0.02
C ILE A 156 2.26 -8.33 0.21
N LEU A 157 1.72 -8.96 1.24
CA LEU A 157 0.29 -8.87 1.53
C LEU A 157 -0.16 -7.42 1.78
N LEU A 158 0.59 -6.67 2.60
CA LEU A 158 0.28 -5.27 2.88
C LEU A 158 0.35 -4.41 1.62
N LEU A 159 1.35 -4.62 0.76
CA LEU A 159 1.48 -3.90 -0.50
C LEU A 159 0.29 -4.17 -1.42
N ASN A 160 0.02 -5.44 -1.70
CA ASN A 160 -1.01 -5.82 -2.68
C ASN A 160 -2.43 -5.45 -2.18
N ALA A 161 -2.75 -5.77 -0.92
CA ALA A 161 -4.07 -5.48 -0.36
C ALA A 161 -4.33 -3.99 -0.12
N GLY A 162 -3.28 -3.23 0.21
CA GLY A 162 -3.42 -1.80 0.52
C GLY A 162 -3.44 -0.90 -0.72
N HIS A 163 -2.89 -1.36 -1.84
CA HIS A 163 -2.82 -0.58 -3.07
C HIS A 163 -4.08 -0.70 -3.94
N GLU A 164 -4.34 -1.87 -4.51
CA GLU A 164 -5.35 -2.05 -5.57
C GLU A 164 -6.77 -1.69 -5.12
N ALA A 165 -7.20 -2.23 -3.99
CA ALA A 165 -8.54 -1.96 -3.46
C ALA A 165 -8.78 -0.48 -3.17
N THR A 166 -7.75 0.24 -2.71
CA THR A 166 -7.82 1.67 -2.43
C THR A 166 -7.96 2.48 -3.72
N VAL A 167 -7.20 2.15 -4.77
CA VAL A 167 -7.30 2.79 -6.09
C VAL A 167 -8.71 2.64 -6.66
N HIS A 168 -9.24 1.42 -6.64
CA HIS A 168 -10.59 1.15 -7.15
C HIS A 168 -11.68 1.85 -6.32
N SER A 169 -11.54 1.89 -5.00
CA SER A 169 -12.48 2.58 -4.12
C SER A 169 -12.50 4.09 -4.38
N LEU A 170 -11.32 4.70 -4.56
CA LEU A 170 -11.20 6.12 -4.93
C LEU A 170 -11.85 6.41 -6.28
N GLY A 171 -11.50 5.65 -7.31
CA GLY A 171 -12.04 5.84 -8.66
C GLY A 171 -13.55 5.67 -8.70
N ASN A 172 -14.07 4.59 -8.14
CA ASN A 172 -15.51 4.35 -8.08
C ASN A 172 -16.24 5.39 -7.22
N GLY A 173 -15.66 5.81 -6.09
CA GLY A 173 -16.22 6.87 -5.25
C GLY A 173 -16.38 8.18 -6.01
N VAL A 174 -15.33 8.63 -6.71
CA VAL A 174 -15.40 9.85 -7.52
C VAL A 174 -16.38 9.70 -8.67
N LYS A 175 -16.43 8.55 -9.35
CA LYS A 175 -17.43 8.28 -10.40
C LYS A 175 -18.85 8.44 -9.86
N VAL A 176 -19.18 7.78 -8.76
CA VAL A 176 -20.51 7.86 -8.13
C VAL A 176 -20.85 9.31 -7.75
N LEU A 177 -19.87 10.08 -7.22
CA LEU A 177 -20.08 11.48 -6.90
C LEU A 177 -20.36 12.36 -8.12
N LEU A 178 -19.69 12.08 -9.23
CA LEU A 178 -19.91 12.82 -10.49
C LEU A 178 -21.27 12.49 -11.16
N GLU A 179 -21.73 11.25 -10.98
CA GLU A 179 -22.98 10.75 -11.55
C GLU A 179 -24.20 11.01 -10.62
N SER A 180 -23.96 11.36 -9.35
CA SER A 180 -25.03 11.60 -8.38
C SER A 180 -25.59 13.01 -8.45
N GLU A 181 -26.87 13.17 -8.09
CA GLU A 181 -27.51 14.47 -7.90
C GLU A 181 -27.16 15.14 -6.55
N THR A 182 -26.37 14.47 -5.72
CA THR A 182 -25.96 14.98 -4.41
C THR A 182 -25.15 16.26 -4.57
N PRO A 183 -25.53 17.36 -3.92
CA PRO A 183 -24.78 18.60 -3.99
C PRO A 183 -23.35 18.39 -3.47
N ARG A 184 -22.34 18.82 -4.23
CA ARG A 184 -20.90 18.68 -3.84
C ARG A 184 -20.59 19.37 -2.52
N THR A 185 -21.38 20.39 -2.17
CA THR A 185 -21.33 21.09 -0.86
C THR A 185 -21.69 20.20 0.32
N ALA A 186 -22.48 19.13 0.11
CA ALA A 186 -22.82 18.17 1.17
C ALA A 186 -21.63 17.26 1.56
N LEU A 187 -20.56 17.25 0.74
CA LEU A 187 -19.33 16.47 0.98
C LEU A 187 -18.24 17.28 1.66
N ALA A 188 -18.36 18.60 1.70
CA ALA A 188 -17.44 19.43 2.45
C ALA A 188 -17.74 19.22 3.94
N PRO A 189 -16.80 18.71 4.76
CA PRO A 189 -16.96 18.82 6.20
C PRO A 189 -17.13 20.30 6.52
N ASN A 190 -18.06 20.61 7.39
CA ASN A 190 -18.32 21.98 7.82
C ASN A 190 -17.00 22.73 8.01
N ALA A 191 -16.75 23.68 7.11
CA ALA A 191 -15.62 24.58 7.19
C ALA A 191 -15.80 25.54 8.37
#